data_fe6b566df83a70abcb8ad2b84aa3ae19
#
_entry.id   fe6b566df83a70abcb8ad2b84aa3ae19
#
_cell.length_a   1.000
_cell.length_b   1.000
_cell.length_c   1.000
_cell.angle_alpha   90.00
_cell.angle_beta   90.00
_cell.angle_gamma   90.00
#
_symmetry.space_group_name_H-M   'P 1'
#
loop_
_entity.id
_entity.type
_entity.pdbx_description
1 polymer ?
#
loop_
_entity_poly.entity_id
_entity_poly.type
_entity_poly.pdbx_seq_one_letter_code
_entity_poly.pdbx_strand_id
1 'polypeptide(L)'
;MLYNEPSPLETRVLTRRFGMPNSASLDTYLATDGYQAFEKAAGMTPEQIIEEVKISNLRGRGGAGFPTGMKWSFVPRKSPLPKYIVVNADESEPGTCKDRLLMEYDPHQLIEGALIAGLAVDSHAGYIYIRGEYRYQIDIMDKAIAEAYAHGYLGKNIRGKRFDFELYTHTGAGAYECGEESALLESLEGKRGIPRIRPPFPAVVGAFQCPTVLNNVETYCAVPPIIRDGGAAFAALGVPKAGGTKLTCLTGHVNRPGVYELKLGFPVKTMIEEVGGGILDGKKLKAFIPGGSSCPVLTGAECEGLTMDYDSMAKAKSMLGSGGVVVMHEDTCMVKAALRIMRFYAHESCGWCIPCREGTSWLRKLLQRFHDGMGQRSDIALIGDLAKNMLGKTFCPLGDAAALPTISIVEKFYHEFEDHLHGRPCPYEEAGRLAPV
;
A
#
# COMPACT_ATOMS: atom_id res chain seq x y z
N MET A 1 -18.55 -8.66 1.74
CA MET A 1 -17.82 -8.36 0.48
C MET A 1 -17.14 -7.02 0.63
N LEU A 2 -15.82 -6.94 0.35
CA LEU A 2 -15.07 -5.67 0.38
C LEU A 2 -15.25 -4.83 -0.89
N TYR A 3 -15.77 -5.44 -1.95
CA TYR A 3 -16.13 -4.77 -3.19
C TYR A 3 -17.66 -4.53 -3.20
N ASN A 4 -18.01 -3.26 -3.15
CA ASN A 4 -19.40 -2.79 -3.22
C ASN A 4 -19.80 -2.52 -4.68
N GLU A 5 -21.09 -2.23 -4.91
CA GLU A 5 -21.52 -1.71 -6.20
C GLU A 5 -20.69 -0.47 -6.56
N PRO A 6 -20.21 -0.37 -7.82
CA PRO A 6 -19.37 0.74 -8.24
C PRO A 6 -20.06 2.09 -8.02
N SER A 7 -19.33 3.04 -7.47
CA SER A 7 -19.79 4.43 -7.42
C SER A 7 -19.73 5.04 -8.84
N PRO A 8 -20.72 5.84 -9.25
CA PRO A 8 -20.65 6.56 -10.54
C PRO A 8 -19.48 7.55 -10.63
N LEU A 9 -18.84 7.87 -9.50
CA LEU A 9 -17.68 8.76 -9.43
C LEU A 9 -16.34 8.02 -9.61
N GLU A 10 -16.35 6.69 -9.68
CA GLU A 10 -15.14 5.90 -9.94
C GLU A 10 -14.66 6.04 -11.39
N THR A 11 -13.34 5.90 -11.54
CA THR A 11 -12.70 5.77 -12.85
C THR A 11 -12.03 4.40 -12.93
N ARG A 12 -12.74 3.42 -13.47
CA ARG A 12 -12.35 2.00 -13.44
C ARG A 12 -11.37 1.68 -14.56
N VAL A 13 -10.08 1.73 -14.26
CA VAL A 13 -8.97 1.32 -15.13
C VAL A 13 -8.46 -0.06 -14.72
N LEU A 14 -8.10 -0.20 -13.43
CA LEU A 14 -7.59 -1.44 -12.86
C LEU A 14 -8.72 -2.39 -12.46
N THR A 15 -9.86 -1.85 -12.04
CA THR A 15 -11.01 -2.61 -11.56
C THR A 15 -12.07 -2.85 -12.63
N ARG A 16 -11.75 -2.63 -13.90
CA ARG A 16 -12.72 -2.72 -15.01
C ARG A 16 -13.39 -4.08 -15.14
N ARG A 17 -12.71 -5.15 -14.69
CA ARG A 17 -13.22 -6.53 -14.72
C ARG A 17 -13.90 -6.96 -13.43
N PHE A 18 -13.80 -6.17 -12.36
CA PHE A 18 -14.46 -6.51 -11.09
C PHE A 18 -15.98 -6.57 -11.29
N GLY A 19 -16.60 -7.65 -10.79
CA GLY A 19 -18.03 -7.92 -10.96
C GLY A 19 -18.40 -8.62 -12.28
N MET A 20 -17.45 -8.84 -13.21
CA MET A 20 -17.71 -9.69 -14.38
C MET A 20 -17.76 -11.18 -13.96
N PRO A 21 -18.60 -11.99 -14.60
CA PRO A 21 -18.59 -13.44 -14.37
C PRO A 21 -17.21 -14.02 -14.68
N ASN A 22 -16.70 -14.87 -13.77
CA ASN A 22 -15.39 -15.51 -13.92
C ASN A 22 -14.23 -14.54 -14.20
N SER A 23 -14.25 -13.35 -13.60
CA SER A 23 -13.28 -12.28 -13.86
C SER A 23 -11.81 -12.71 -13.70
N ALA A 24 -11.54 -13.67 -12.80
CA ALA A 24 -10.20 -14.20 -12.56
C ALA A 24 -9.71 -15.20 -13.62
N SER A 25 -10.56 -15.63 -14.58
CA SER A 25 -10.19 -16.62 -15.58
C SER A 25 -9.44 -15.99 -16.77
N LEU A 26 -8.55 -16.76 -17.38
CA LEU A 26 -7.84 -16.35 -18.59
C LEU A 26 -8.79 -16.02 -19.73
N ASP A 27 -9.88 -16.79 -19.90
CA ASP A 27 -10.87 -16.56 -20.98
C ASP A 27 -11.50 -15.16 -20.87
N THR A 28 -11.93 -14.77 -19.67
CA THR A 28 -12.49 -13.42 -19.43
C THR A 28 -11.43 -12.35 -19.65
N TYR A 29 -10.19 -12.60 -19.22
CA TYR A 29 -9.08 -11.67 -19.43
C TYR A 29 -8.81 -11.45 -20.92
N LEU A 30 -8.72 -12.51 -21.71
CA LEU A 30 -8.50 -12.45 -23.16
C LEU A 30 -9.66 -11.78 -23.91
N ALA A 31 -10.90 -12.07 -23.52
CA ALA A 31 -12.09 -11.46 -24.11
C ALA A 31 -12.20 -9.94 -23.88
N THR A 32 -11.41 -9.41 -22.95
CA THR A 32 -11.40 -8.00 -22.53
C THR A 32 -10.03 -7.35 -22.70
N ASP A 33 -9.39 -7.55 -23.83
CA ASP A 33 -8.09 -6.98 -24.22
C ASP A 33 -6.87 -7.45 -23.40
N GLY A 34 -7.00 -8.55 -22.68
CA GLY A 34 -5.90 -9.13 -21.91
C GLY A 34 -4.74 -9.58 -22.78
N TYR A 35 -3.52 -9.41 -22.28
CA TYR A 35 -2.23 -9.68 -22.93
C TYR A 35 -1.96 -8.89 -24.22
N GLN A 36 -2.85 -7.99 -24.66
CA GLN A 36 -2.57 -7.10 -25.81
C GLN A 36 -1.44 -6.11 -25.47
N ALA A 37 -1.34 -5.68 -24.22
CA ALA A 37 -0.24 -4.83 -23.79
C ALA A 37 1.11 -5.56 -23.87
N PHE A 38 1.16 -6.83 -23.49
CA PHE A 38 2.35 -7.66 -23.66
C PHE A 38 2.72 -7.84 -25.15
N GLU A 39 1.74 -8.14 -26.02
CA GLU A 39 1.99 -8.27 -27.47
C GLU A 39 2.57 -6.98 -28.06
N LYS A 40 2.08 -5.82 -27.64
CA LYS A 40 2.62 -4.50 -28.00
C LYS A 40 4.02 -4.30 -27.43
N ALA A 41 4.23 -4.56 -26.12
CA ALA A 41 5.51 -4.43 -25.46
C ALA A 41 6.61 -5.30 -26.08
N ALA A 42 6.26 -6.51 -26.53
CA ALA A 42 7.20 -7.43 -27.18
C ALA A 42 7.73 -6.91 -28.53
N GLY A 43 7.08 -5.92 -29.13
CA GLY A 43 7.57 -5.18 -30.32
C GLY A 43 8.35 -3.91 -29.97
N MET A 44 8.47 -3.53 -28.70
CA MET A 44 9.18 -2.34 -28.23
C MET A 44 10.58 -2.69 -27.75
N THR A 45 11.47 -1.69 -27.71
CA THR A 45 12.73 -1.86 -26.98
C THR A 45 12.50 -1.69 -25.46
N PRO A 46 13.35 -2.27 -24.62
CA PRO A 46 13.29 -2.05 -23.18
C PRO A 46 13.26 -0.57 -22.77
N GLU A 47 14.00 0.29 -23.47
CA GLU A 47 14.00 1.74 -23.26
C GLU A 47 12.64 2.36 -23.55
N GLN A 48 11.98 1.96 -24.62
CA GLN A 48 10.65 2.45 -25.01
C GLN A 48 9.61 2.06 -23.96
N ILE A 49 9.66 0.83 -23.43
CA ILE A 49 8.75 0.38 -22.34
C ILE A 49 8.96 1.23 -21.10
N ILE A 50 10.22 1.43 -20.67
CA ILE A 50 10.54 2.26 -19.51
C ILE A 50 10.12 3.71 -19.71
N GLU A 51 10.26 4.25 -20.94
CA GLU A 51 9.88 5.63 -21.25
C GLU A 51 8.37 5.81 -21.20
N GLU A 52 7.56 4.87 -21.70
CA GLU A 52 6.10 4.90 -21.54
C GLU A 52 5.69 4.93 -20.05
N VAL A 53 6.36 4.12 -19.21
CA VAL A 53 6.11 4.13 -17.77
C VAL A 53 6.55 5.45 -17.11
N LYS A 54 7.61 6.12 -17.60
CA LYS A 54 7.99 7.46 -17.14
C LYS A 54 6.98 8.52 -17.56
N ILE A 55 6.57 8.53 -18.82
CA ILE A 55 5.56 9.46 -19.39
C ILE A 55 4.25 9.35 -18.60
N SER A 56 3.87 8.14 -18.19
CA SER A 56 2.65 7.91 -17.40
C SER A 56 2.66 8.59 -16.02
N ASN A 57 3.80 9.04 -15.54
CA ASN A 57 3.99 9.53 -14.18
C ASN A 57 3.52 8.53 -13.10
N LEU A 58 3.58 7.22 -13.39
CA LEU A 58 3.22 6.20 -12.41
C LEU A 58 4.18 6.24 -11.23
N ARG A 59 3.64 6.52 -10.06
CA ARG A 59 4.35 6.40 -8.78
C ARG A 59 3.96 5.08 -8.10
N GLY A 60 4.89 4.49 -7.35
CA GLY A 60 4.67 3.26 -6.60
C GLY A 60 3.44 3.35 -5.70
N ARG A 61 2.56 2.34 -5.78
CA ARG A 61 1.26 2.29 -5.08
C ARG A 61 1.32 1.60 -3.71
N GLY A 62 2.51 1.12 -3.32
CA GLY A 62 2.71 0.43 -2.04
C GLY A 62 2.86 1.34 -0.81
N GLY A 63 2.93 2.67 -0.99
CA GLY A 63 3.04 3.63 0.12
C GLY A 63 4.07 4.73 -0.13
N ALA A 64 5.33 4.40 -0.42
CA ALA A 64 6.43 5.36 -0.59
C ALA A 64 6.31 6.27 -1.83
N GLY A 65 5.57 5.88 -2.85
CA GLY A 65 5.29 6.72 -4.01
C GLY A 65 6.52 7.06 -4.88
N PHE A 66 7.55 6.22 -4.92
CA PHE A 66 8.71 6.45 -5.78
C PHE A 66 8.34 6.28 -7.27
N PRO A 67 8.86 7.14 -8.21
CA PRO A 67 8.55 7.03 -9.63
C PRO A 67 8.97 5.68 -10.23
N THR A 68 8.00 4.92 -10.77
CA THR A 68 8.19 3.53 -11.20
C THR A 68 9.16 3.41 -12.36
N GLY A 69 8.98 4.21 -13.41
CA GLY A 69 9.86 4.18 -14.58
C GLY A 69 11.31 4.58 -14.25
N MET A 70 11.50 5.49 -13.28
CA MET A 70 12.83 5.83 -12.77
C MET A 70 13.45 4.63 -12.03
N LYS A 71 12.69 3.94 -11.16
CA LYS A 71 13.16 2.74 -10.45
C LYS A 71 13.65 1.67 -11.42
N TRP A 72 12.90 1.42 -12.51
CA TRP A 72 13.28 0.45 -13.52
C TRP A 72 14.57 0.84 -14.29
N SER A 73 14.78 2.14 -14.49
CA SER A 73 15.99 2.62 -15.18
C SER A 73 17.29 2.47 -14.37
N PHE A 74 17.20 2.19 -13.07
CA PHE A 74 18.38 1.95 -12.23
C PHE A 74 18.96 0.53 -12.36
N VAL A 75 18.23 -0.39 -12.98
CA VAL A 75 18.73 -1.76 -13.20
C VAL A 75 19.91 -1.74 -14.17
N PRO A 76 21.09 -2.28 -13.79
CA PRO A 76 22.27 -2.26 -14.65
C PRO A 76 22.07 -3.22 -15.83
N ARG A 77 21.88 -2.64 -17.03
CA ARG A 77 21.59 -3.42 -18.24
C ARG A 77 22.69 -4.39 -18.64
N LYS A 78 23.94 -3.99 -18.47
CA LYS A 78 25.14 -4.77 -18.82
C LYS A 78 25.58 -5.75 -17.73
N SER A 79 24.80 -5.89 -16.66
CA SER A 79 25.11 -6.89 -15.61
C SER A 79 25.07 -8.29 -16.20
N PRO A 80 26.09 -9.12 -15.97
CA PRO A 80 26.10 -10.52 -16.36
C PRO A 80 25.22 -11.39 -15.42
N LEU A 81 24.78 -10.82 -14.29
CA LEU A 81 23.96 -11.52 -13.32
C LEU A 81 22.52 -11.62 -13.80
N PRO A 82 21.79 -12.67 -13.45
CA PRO A 82 20.34 -12.73 -13.61
C PRO A 82 19.68 -11.50 -13.00
N LYS A 83 18.52 -11.12 -13.55
CA LYS A 83 17.70 -10.05 -13.00
C LYS A 83 16.36 -10.63 -12.57
N TYR A 84 15.77 -10.10 -11.51
CA TYR A 84 14.52 -10.61 -10.96
C TYR A 84 13.44 -9.53 -10.90
N ILE A 85 12.21 -9.96 -11.18
CA ILE A 85 11.00 -9.22 -10.88
C ILE A 85 10.44 -9.73 -9.56
N VAL A 86 10.15 -8.83 -8.62
CA VAL A 86 9.49 -9.20 -7.36
C VAL A 86 8.23 -8.35 -7.21
N VAL A 87 7.10 -9.03 -7.06
CA VAL A 87 5.81 -8.42 -6.73
C VAL A 87 5.67 -8.43 -5.21
N ASN A 88 5.56 -7.27 -4.63
CA ASN A 88 5.23 -7.12 -3.21
C ASN A 88 3.71 -7.21 -3.03
N ALA A 89 3.25 -8.37 -2.58
CA ALA A 89 1.87 -8.65 -2.20
C ALA A 89 1.76 -8.91 -0.68
N ASP A 90 2.73 -8.40 0.11
CA ASP A 90 2.62 -8.32 1.57
C ASP A 90 1.80 -7.09 1.94
N GLU A 91 0.49 -7.20 1.79
CA GLU A 91 -0.46 -6.16 2.12
C GLU A 91 -0.85 -6.23 3.60
N SER A 92 -0.02 -5.66 4.45
CA SER A 92 -0.15 -5.77 5.91
C SER A 92 -0.37 -4.42 6.61
N GLU A 93 -0.40 -3.29 5.87
CA GLU A 93 -0.68 -1.96 6.40
C GLU A 93 -2.13 -1.85 6.90
N PRO A 94 -2.38 -1.57 8.20
CA PRO A 94 -3.74 -1.41 8.71
C PRO A 94 -4.53 -0.33 7.96
N GLY A 95 -5.73 -0.69 7.51
CA GLY A 95 -6.57 0.13 6.65
C GLY A 95 -6.46 -0.19 5.15
N THR A 96 -5.49 -1.02 4.73
CA THR A 96 -5.24 -1.34 3.31
C THR A 96 -5.70 -2.76 2.98
N CYS A 97 -6.51 -2.90 1.92
CA CYS A 97 -7.07 -4.18 1.48
C CYS A 97 -7.36 -4.22 -0.04
N LYS A 98 -6.58 -3.49 -0.85
CA LYS A 98 -6.77 -3.33 -2.29
C LYS A 98 -6.07 -4.38 -3.15
N ASP A 99 -4.87 -4.80 -2.73
CA ASP A 99 -4.03 -5.72 -3.50
C ASP A 99 -4.63 -7.13 -3.54
N ARG A 100 -5.25 -7.55 -2.43
CA ARG A 100 -6.00 -8.79 -2.37
C ARG A 100 -7.13 -8.84 -3.40
N LEU A 101 -7.84 -7.74 -3.65
CA LEU A 101 -8.92 -7.69 -4.63
C LEU A 101 -8.40 -7.78 -6.07
N LEU A 102 -7.26 -7.14 -6.36
CA LEU A 102 -6.61 -7.26 -7.66
C LEU A 102 -6.20 -8.72 -7.95
N MET A 103 -5.60 -9.40 -6.98
CA MET A 103 -5.25 -10.83 -7.10
C MET A 103 -6.49 -11.73 -7.17
N GLU A 104 -7.59 -11.36 -6.51
CA GLU A 104 -8.82 -12.13 -6.45
C GLU A 104 -9.67 -12.01 -7.73
N TYR A 105 -9.78 -10.80 -8.27
CA TYR A 105 -10.69 -10.53 -9.39
C TYR A 105 -9.99 -10.39 -10.74
N ASP A 106 -8.71 -10.05 -10.78
CA ASP A 106 -7.96 -9.84 -12.04
C ASP A 106 -6.50 -10.28 -11.95
N PRO A 107 -6.21 -11.56 -11.60
CA PRO A 107 -4.85 -12.06 -11.40
C PRO A 107 -4.00 -11.98 -12.66
N HIS A 108 -4.61 -12.14 -13.85
CA HIS A 108 -3.89 -12.08 -15.14
C HIS A 108 -3.36 -10.67 -15.44
N GLN A 109 -4.03 -9.60 -14.97
CA GLN A 109 -3.51 -8.23 -15.10
C GLN A 109 -2.20 -8.04 -14.32
N LEU A 110 -2.08 -8.68 -13.15
CA LEU A 110 -0.85 -8.71 -12.39
C LEU A 110 0.25 -9.50 -13.10
N ILE A 111 -0.09 -10.68 -13.62
CA ILE A 111 0.84 -11.54 -14.40
C ILE A 111 1.36 -10.79 -15.63
N GLU A 112 0.48 -10.16 -16.41
CA GLU A 112 0.86 -9.38 -17.59
C GLU A 112 1.76 -8.20 -17.22
N GLY A 113 1.44 -7.48 -16.12
CA GLY A 113 2.26 -6.37 -15.63
C GLY A 113 3.67 -6.80 -15.20
N ALA A 114 3.79 -7.93 -14.50
CA ALA A 114 5.08 -8.51 -14.13
C ALA A 114 5.88 -8.97 -15.37
N LEU A 115 5.22 -9.58 -16.34
CA LEU A 115 5.81 -10.03 -17.60
C LEU A 115 6.36 -8.84 -18.43
N ILE A 116 5.60 -7.76 -18.56
CA ILE A 116 6.04 -6.53 -19.25
C ILE A 116 7.24 -5.90 -18.52
N ALA A 117 7.22 -5.87 -17.18
CA ALA A 117 8.38 -5.42 -16.42
C ALA A 117 9.61 -6.30 -16.65
N GLY A 118 9.42 -7.61 -16.79
CA GLY A 118 10.47 -8.55 -17.18
C GLY A 118 11.11 -8.16 -18.52
N LEU A 119 10.32 -7.89 -19.55
CA LEU A 119 10.80 -7.38 -20.85
C LEU A 119 11.58 -6.07 -20.69
N ALA A 120 11.06 -5.13 -19.88
CA ALA A 120 11.65 -3.80 -19.71
C ALA A 120 13.06 -3.82 -19.11
N VAL A 121 13.37 -4.80 -18.25
CA VAL A 121 14.67 -4.87 -17.57
C VAL A 121 15.50 -6.09 -17.96
N ASP A 122 15.02 -6.90 -18.92
CA ASP A 122 15.64 -8.15 -19.36
C ASP A 122 15.77 -9.15 -18.19
N SER A 123 14.65 -9.38 -17.51
CA SER A 123 14.51 -10.37 -16.44
C SER A 123 13.75 -11.59 -16.94
N HIS A 124 14.23 -12.77 -16.59
CA HIS A 124 13.65 -14.04 -17.01
C HIS A 124 12.96 -14.81 -15.89
N ALA A 125 12.89 -14.24 -14.70
CA ALA A 125 12.20 -14.85 -13.57
C ALA A 125 11.59 -13.82 -12.64
N GLY A 126 10.43 -14.14 -12.08
CA GLY A 126 9.72 -13.32 -11.12
C GLY A 126 9.15 -14.12 -9.96
N TYR A 127 8.95 -13.42 -8.85
CA TYR A 127 8.31 -13.94 -7.64
C TYR A 127 7.19 -13.02 -7.19
N ILE A 128 6.05 -13.58 -6.86
CA ILE A 128 4.94 -12.88 -6.20
C ILE A 128 5.00 -13.26 -4.72
N TYR A 129 5.52 -12.36 -3.89
CA TYR A 129 5.59 -12.56 -2.45
C TYR A 129 4.27 -12.15 -1.83
N ILE A 130 3.49 -13.15 -1.40
CA ILE A 130 2.13 -12.98 -0.85
C ILE A 130 2.17 -13.23 0.65
N ARG A 131 1.56 -12.34 1.45
CA ARG A 131 1.45 -12.57 2.90
C ARG A 131 0.73 -13.90 3.22
N GLY A 132 1.17 -14.56 4.28
CA GLY A 132 0.73 -15.92 4.62
C GLY A 132 -0.76 -16.07 4.92
N GLU A 133 -1.44 -14.98 5.31
CA GLU A 133 -2.88 -14.98 5.61
C GLU A 133 -3.77 -14.98 4.37
N TYR A 134 -3.22 -14.69 3.18
CA TYR A 134 -3.97 -14.62 1.93
C TYR A 134 -4.07 -15.97 1.20
N ARG A 135 -4.43 -17.05 1.92
CA ARG A 135 -4.50 -18.41 1.35
C ARG A 135 -5.38 -18.50 0.12
N TYR A 136 -6.55 -17.90 0.17
CA TYR A 136 -7.48 -17.88 -0.96
C TYR A 136 -6.90 -17.18 -2.20
N GLN A 137 -6.20 -16.07 -2.00
CA GLN A 137 -5.56 -15.33 -3.09
C GLN A 137 -4.34 -16.08 -3.65
N ILE A 138 -3.62 -16.84 -2.82
CA ILE A 138 -2.52 -17.72 -3.27
C ILE A 138 -3.07 -18.78 -4.22
N ASP A 139 -4.15 -19.47 -3.84
CA ASP A 139 -4.78 -20.50 -4.69
C ASP A 139 -5.25 -19.94 -6.03
N ILE A 140 -5.82 -18.72 -6.06
CA ILE A 140 -6.23 -18.03 -7.28
C ILE A 140 -5.01 -17.69 -8.15
N MET A 141 -3.95 -17.15 -7.55
CA MET A 141 -2.73 -16.78 -8.28
C MET A 141 -2.05 -18.02 -8.87
N ASP A 142 -1.93 -19.11 -8.11
CA ASP A 142 -1.35 -20.36 -8.60
C ASP A 142 -2.13 -20.93 -9.78
N LYS A 143 -3.46 -20.88 -9.70
CA LYS A 143 -4.34 -21.27 -10.82
C LYS A 143 -4.13 -20.39 -12.05
N ALA A 144 -4.12 -19.07 -11.90
CA ALA A 144 -3.93 -18.13 -12.99
C ALA A 144 -2.53 -18.26 -13.64
N ILE A 145 -1.49 -18.50 -12.85
CA ILE A 145 -0.14 -18.79 -13.32
C ILE A 145 -0.15 -20.09 -14.14
N ALA A 146 -0.79 -21.15 -13.66
CA ALA A 146 -0.91 -22.42 -14.39
C ALA A 146 -1.67 -22.22 -15.74
N GLU A 147 -2.75 -21.44 -15.76
CA GLU A 147 -3.48 -21.07 -16.99
C GLU A 147 -2.55 -20.29 -17.95
N ALA A 148 -1.76 -19.34 -17.45
CA ALA A 148 -0.82 -18.57 -18.27
C ALA A 148 0.28 -19.46 -18.90
N TYR A 149 0.81 -20.43 -18.15
CA TYR A 149 1.76 -21.43 -18.71
C TYR A 149 1.10 -22.30 -19.77
N ALA A 150 -0.10 -22.83 -19.50
CA ALA A 150 -0.81 -23.71 -20.44
C ALA A 150 -1.11 -23.03 -21.79
N HIS A 151 -1.30 -21.71 -21.78
CA HIS A 151 -1.61 -20.92 -23.00
C HIS A 151 -0.39 -20.18 -23.56
N GLY A 152 0.82 -20.44 -23.06
CA GLY A 152 2.07 -19.90 -23.57
C GLY A 152 2.30 -18.41 -23.30
N TYR A 153 1.72 -17.87 -22.22
CA TYR A 153 2.00 -16.52 -21.72
C TYR A 153 3.09 -16.49 -20.64
N LEU A 154 3.51 -17.66 -20.17
CA LEU A 154 4.68 -17.87 -19.29
C LEU A 154 5.51 -19.05 -19.80
N GLY A 155 6.75 -19.18 -19.33
CA GLY A 155 7.69 -20.22 -19.68
C GLY A 155 8.63 -19.82 -20.81
N LYS A 156 8.86 -20.74 -21.76
CA LYS A 156 9.83 -20.57 -22.85
C LYS A 156 9.21 -20.02 -24.10
N ASN A 157 9.97 -19.15 -24.80
CA ASN A 157 9.59 -18.59 -26.10
C ASN A 157 8.14 -18.08 -26.13
N ILE A 158 7.78 -17.27 -25.12
CA ILE A 158 6.42 -16.78 -24.89
C ILE A 158 5.82 -16.23 -26.18
N ARG A 159 4.70 -16.82 -26.63
CA ARG A 159 3.97 -16.41 -27.85
C ARG A 159 4.87 -16.26 -29.10
N GLY A 160 6.00 -16.99 -29.15
CA GLY A 160 6.96 -16.91 -30.26
C GLY A 160 7.85 -15.67 -30.27
N LYS A 161 7.89 -14.90 -29.20
CA LYS A 161 8.64 -13.61 -29.10
C LYS A 161 10.12 -13.78 -28.73
N ARG A 162 10.63 -15.00 -28.62
CA ARG A 162 12.02 -15.30 -28.16
C ARG A 162 12.34 -14.72 -26.80
N PHE A 163 11.35 -14.64 -25.94
CA PHE A 163 11.48 -14.20 -24.56
C PHE A 163 10.99 -15.33 -23.63
N ASP A 164 11.76 -15.59 -22.59
CA ASP A 164 11.44 -16.59 -21.57
C ASP A 164 11.14 -15.87 -20.27
N PHE A 165 10.09 -16.25 -19.55
CA PHE A 165 9.81 -15.71 -18.24
C PHE A 165 9.10 -16.74 -17.35
N GLU A 166 9.71 -17.05 -16.23
CA GLU A 166 9.17 -17.93 -15.20
C GLU A 166 8.60 -17.10 -14.08
N LEU A 167 7.42 -17.43 -13.57
CA LEU A 167 6.76 -16.71 -12.48
C LEU A 167 6.30 -17.68 -11.40
N TYR A 168 6.63 -17.35 -10.14
CA TYR A 168 6.37 -18.20 -8.98
C TYR A 168 5.66 -17.40 -7.89
N THR A 169 4.74 -18.03 -7.15
CA THR A 169 4.27 -17.51 -5.88
C THR A 169 5.24 -17.87 -4.76
N HIS A 170 5.37 -17.02 -3.77
CA HIS A 170 6.08 -17.26 -2.52
C HIS A 170 5.21 -16.83 -1.36
N THR A 171 4.97 -17.74 -0.41
CA THR A 171 4.12 -17.44 0.74
C THR A 171 4.95 -16.87 1.88
N GLY A 172 4.63 -15.67 2.32
CA GLY A 172 5.19 -15.06 3.52
C GLY A 172 4.70 -15.71 4.81
N ALA A 173 5.31 -15.35 5.93
CA ALA A 173 4.99 -15.90 7.25
C ALA A 173 4.15 -14.94 8.14
N GLY A 174 3.52 -13.91 7.56
CA GLY A 174 2.59 -13.01 8.26
C GLY A 174 3.26 -11.87 9.04
N ALA A 175 4.48 -11.48 8.69
CA ALA A 175 5.17 -10.35 9.31
C ALA A 175 4.98 -9.05 8.48
N TYR A 176 4.40 -8.00 9.07
CA TYR A 176 4.27 -6.68 8.45
C TYR A 176 5.60 -6.12 7.92
N GLU A 177 6.70 -6.35 8.67
CA GLU A 177 8.02 -5.89 8.28
C GLU A 177 8.48 -6.47 6.93
N CYS A 178 7.98 -7.63 6.51
CA CYS A 178 8.27 -8.21 5.19
C CYS A 178 7.61 -7.46 4.03
N GLY A 179 6.79 -6.43 4.29
CA GLY A 179 6.37 -5.42 3.32
C GLY A 179 7.47 -4.40 2.98
N GLU A 180 8.48 -4.24 3.85
CA GLU A 180 9.68 -3.44 3.54
C GLU A 180 10.53 -4.19 2.49
N GLU A 181 10.96 -3.47 1.42
CA GLU A 181 11.52 -4.12 0.23
C GLU A 181 12.74 -5.02 0.51
N SER A 182 13.61 -4.64 1.43
CA SER A 182 14.82 -5.42 1.74
C SER A 182 14.55 -6.56 2.73
N ALA A 183 13.63 -6.39 3.67
CA ALA A 183 13.16 -7.45 4.56
C ALA A 183 12.40 -8.54 3.79
N LEU A 184 11.59 -8.14 2.79
CA LEU A 184 10.94 -9.05 1.86
C LEU A 184 11.98 -9.92 1.14
N LEU A 185 13.06 -9.31 0.63
CA LEU A 185 14.13 -10.03 -0.07
C LEU A 185 14.87 -11.01 0.84
N GLU A 186 15.14 -10.64 2.10
CA GLU A 186 15.72 -11.57 3.07
C GLU A 186 14.79 -12.76 3.32
N SER A 187 13.48 -12.50 3.49
CA SER A 187 12.49 -13.56 3.67
C SER A 187 12.35 -14.46 2.43
N LEU A 188 12.35 -13.88 1.23
CA LEU A 188 12.31 -14.62 -0.03
C LEU A 188 13.53 -15.54 -0.18
N GLU A 189 14.69 -15.14 0.34
CA GLU A 189 15.92 -15.94 0.37
C GLU A 189 15.95 -16.99 1.49
N GLY A 190 14.85 -17.16 2.25
CA GLY A 190 14.75 -18.12 3.35
C GLY A 190 15.44 -17.68 4.64
N LYS A 191 15.77 -16.40 4.75
CA LYS A 191 16.37 -15.80 5.95
C LYS A 191 15.31 -15.13 6.81
N ARG A 192 15.70 -14.68 8.01
CA ARG A 192 14.83 -13.83 8.83
C ARG A 192 14.56 -12.51 8.10
N GLY A 193 13.29 -12.09 8.02
CA GLY A 193 12.85 -10.86 7.37
C GLY A 193 13.29 -9.61 8.14
N ILE A 194 14.57 -9.31 8.08
CA ILE A 194 15.18 -8.10 8.68
C ILE A 194 15.68 -7.21 7.54
N PRO A 195 15.42 -5.89 7.59
CA PRO A 195 15.86 -4.96 6.55
C PRO A 195 17.37 -4.95 6.35
N ARG A 196 17.80 -4.72 5.09
CA ARG A 196 19.22 -4.54 4.71
C ARG A 196 19.64 -3.08 4.82
N ILE A 197 20.94 -2.86 5.02
CA ILE A 197 21.54 -1.52 4.87
C ILE A 197 21.43 -1.09 3.40
N ARG A 198 21.05 0.15 3.17
CA ARG A 198 21.03 0.80 1.86
C ARG A 198 21.90 2.06 1.87
N PRO A 199 22.74 2.35 0.85
CA PRO A 199 23.04 1.53 -0.33
C PRO A 199 23.82 0.23 -0.01
N PRO A 200 23.79 -0.81 -0.89
CA PRO A 200 23.19 -0.81 -2.24
C PRO A 200 21.66 -0.97 -2.23
N PHE A 201 20.99 -0.41 -3.25
CA PHE A 201 19.56 -0.57 -3.45
C PHE A 201 19.23 -1.85 -4.22
N PRO A 202 18.02 -2.42 -4.08
CA PRO A 202 17.63 -3.68 -4.72
C PRO A 202 17.78 -3.69 -6.25
N ALA A 203 17.63 -2.55 -6.92
CA ALA A 203 17.85 -2.44 -8.36
C ALA A 203 19.27 -2.83 -8.79
N VAL A 204 20.25 -2.76 -7.87
CA VAL A 204 21.66 -3.14 -8.11
C VAL A 204 21.99 -4.45 -7.41
N VAL A 205 21.60 -4.61 -6.14
CA VAL A 205 21.85 -5.81 -5.32
C VAL A 205 20.56 -6.14 -4.55
N GLY A 206 19.73 -7.00 -5.15
CA GLY A 206 18.43 -7.42 -4.62
C GLY A 206 18.38 -8.90 -4.25
N ALA A 207 17.38 -9.61 -4.76
CA ALA A 207 17.17 -11.03 -4.51
C ALA A 207 18.40 -11.86 -4.97
N PHE A 208 18.86 -12.76 -4.12
CA PHE A 208 20.00 -13.65 -4.39
C PHE A 208 21.25 -12.88 -4.84
N GLN A 209 21.47 -11.68 -4.30
CA GLN A 209 22.56 -10.74 -4.66
C GLN A 209 22.51 -10.26 -6.12
N CYS A 210 21.38 -10.38 -6.80
CA CYS A 210 21.19 -10.01 -8.20
C CYS A 210 20.32 -8.75 -8.34
N PRO A 211 20.46 -7.97 -9.43
CA PRO A 211 19.59 -6.83 -9.70
C PRO A 211 18.11 -7.22 -9.66
N THR A 212 17.30 -6.48 -8.93
CA THR A 212 15.90 -6.82 -8.71
C THR A 212 15.01 -5.59 -8.80
N VAL A 213 13.93 -5.69 -9.58
CA VAL A 213 12.84 -4.72 -9.57
C VAL A 213 11.74 -5.22 -8.65
N LEU A 214 11.51 -4.50 -7.56
CA LEU A 214 10.46 -4.81 -6.61
C LEU A 214 9.41 -3.69 -6.65
N ASN A 215 8.17 -4.04 -6.98
CA ASN A 215 7.02 -3.14 -6.95
C ASN A 215 5.80 -3.80 -6.30
N ASN A 216 4.87 -2.98 -5.83
CA ASN A 216 3.60 -3.43 -5.26
C ASN A 216 2.65 -3.97 -6.35
N VAL A 217 1.67 -4.80 -5.97
CA VAL A 217 0.64 -5.39 -6.85
C VAL A 217 -0.07 -4.33 -7.70
N GLU A 218 -0.64 -3.29 -7.08
CA GLU A 218 -1.36 -2.23 -7.80
C GLU A 218 -0.45 -1.51 -8.81
N THR A 219 0.83 -1.37 -8.50
CA THR A 219 1.81 -0.77 -9.41
C THR A 219 2.00 -1.61 -10.66
N TYR A 220 2.15 -2.94 -10.52
CA TYR A 220 2.27 -3.82 -11.69
C TYR A 220 0.96 -3.91 -12.47
N CYS A 221 -0.20 -3.96 -11.81
CA CYS A 221 -1.50 -3.93 -12.47
C CYS A 221 -1.74 -2.65 -13.29
N ALA A 222 -1.07 -1.54 -12.97
CA ALA A 222 -1.14 -0.32 -13.76
C ALA A 222 -0.31 -0.35 -15.05
N VAL A 223 0.63 -1.30 -15.20
CA VAL A 223 1.53 -1.36 -16.37
C VAL A 223 0.79 -1.76 -17.66
N PRO A 224 -0.07 -2.79 -17.69
CA PRO A 224 -0.78 -3.16 -18.92
C PRO A 224 -1.60 -2.00 -19.53
N PRO A 225 -2.47 -1.28 -18.82
CA PRO A 225 -3.18 -0.15 -19.40
C PRO A 225 -2.24 0.98 -19.87
N ILE A 226 -1.12 1.23 -19.18
CA ILE A 226 -0.13 2.23 -19.61
C ILE A 226 0.47 1.85 -20.97
N ILE A 227 0.86 0.61 -21.15
CA ILE A 227 1.47 0.17 -22.43
C ILE A 227 0.41 0.09 -23.53
N ARG A 228 -0.78 -0.43 -23.24
CA ARG A 228 -1.86 -0.56 -24.22
C ARG A 228 -2.31 0.79 -24.75
N ASP A 229 -2.64 1.71 -23.85
CA ASP A 229 -3.33 2.98 -24.17
C ASP A 229 -2.35 4.17 -24.31
N GLY A 230 -1.10 3.99 -23.87
CA GLY A 230 -0.04 5.01 -23.86
C GLY A 230 0.12 5.72 -22.51
N GLY A 231 1.37 6.02 -22.16
CA GLY A 231 1.71 6.67 -20.88
C GLY A 231 1.03 8.03 -20.70
N ALA A 232 0.91 8.82 -21.75
CA ALA A 232 0.26 10.13 -21.71
C ALA A 232 -1.24 10.04 -21.38
N ALA A 233 -1.94 9.03 -21.88
CA ALA A 233 -3.36 8.81 -21.57
C ALA A 233 -3.55 8.48 -20.08
N PHE A 234 -2.67 7.64 -19.52
CA PHE A 234 -2.69 7.34 -18.10
C PHE A 234 -2.33 8.56 -17.25
N ALA A 235 -1.32 9.34 -17.65
CA ALA A 235 -0.94 10.57 -16.95
C ALA A 235 -2.11 11.58 -16.83
N ALA A 236 -2.91 11.69 -17.89
CA ALA A 236 -4.06 12.60 -17.95
C ALA A 236 -5.20 12.25 -16.96
N LEU A 237 -5.23 11.04 -16.42
CA LEU A 237 -6.20 10.63 -15.40
C LEU A 237 -5.86 11.12 -13.98
N GLY A 238 -4.65 11.64 -13.77
CA GLY A 238 -4.18 12.07 -12.45
C GLY A 238 -3.87 13.55 -12.38
N VAL A 239 -2.89 13.88 -11.52
CA VAL A 239 -2.38 15.24 -11.32
C VAL A 239 -0.93 15.34 -11.87
N PRO A 240 -0.39 16.56 -12.06
CA PRO A 240 1.01 16.72 -12.45
C PRO A 240 1.95 15.89 -11.56
N LYS A 241 2.89 15.17 -12.17
CA LYS A 241 3.87 14.28 -11.50
C LYS A 241 3.29 13.04 -10.79
N ALA A 242 1.99 12.79 -10.90
CA ALA A 242 1.35 11.59 -10.35
C ALA A 242 0.15 11.21 -11.21
N GLY A 243 0.37 10.39 -12.24
CA GLY A 243 -0.64 9.97 -13.20
C GLY A 243 -1.54 8.85 -12.69
N GLY A 244 -2.68 8.70 -13.33
CA GLY A 244 -3.57 7.58 -13.20
C GLY A 244 -4.55 7.65 -12.04
N THR A 245 -5.06 6.48 -11.70
CA THR A 245 -5.97 6.23 -10.61
C THR A 245 -5.24 5.65 -9.40
N LYS A 246 -5.93 5.59 -8.27
CA LYS A 246 -5.50 4.93 -7.05
C LYS A 246 -6.65 4.15 -6.45
N LEU A 247 -6.40 2.91 -6.07
CA LEU A 247 -7.34 2.16 -5.25
C LEU A 247 -7.34 2.73 -3.83
N THR A 248 -8.50 3.20 -3.40
CA THR A 248 -8.72 3.81 -2.09
C THR A 248 -9.56 2.87 -1.25
N CYS A 249 -8.99 2.38 -0.15
CA CYS A 249 -9.69 1.54 0.83
C CYS A 249 -10.36 2.48 1.83
N LEU A 250 -11.60 2.87 1.57
CA LEU A 250 -12.38 3.77 2.43
C LEU A 250 -13.01 2.98 3.57
N THR A 251 -12.58 3.25 4.80
CA THR A 251 -13.00 2.51 6.00
C THR A 251 -13.28 3.44 7.19
N GLY A 252 -13.66 2.87 8.32
CA GLY A 252 -14.02 3.60 9.52
C GLY A 252 -15.49 4.02 9.53
N HIS A 253 -15.78 5.22 10.02
CA HIS A 253 -17.13 5.70 10.26
C HIS A 253 -17.75 6.36 9.03
N VAL A 254 -17.90 5.62 7.94
CA VAL A 254 -18.63 6.03 6.73
C VAL A 254 -19.79 5.07 6.46
N ASN A 255 -20.83 5.56 5.79
CA ASN A 255 -22.03 4.75 5.51
C ASN A 255 -21.79 3.66 4.45
N ARG A 256 -20.85 3.89 3.52
CA ARG A 256 -20.49 2.94 2.45
C ARG A 256 -18.98 2.68 2.46
N PRO A 257 -18.46 1.87 3.42
CA PRO A 257 -17.08 1.45 3.38
C PRO A 257 -16.83 0.50 2.21
N GLY A 258 -15.62 0.56 1.61
CA GLY A 258 -15.27 -0.28 0.46
C GLY A 258 -13.96 0.11 -0.20
N VAL A 259 -13.63 -0.54 -1.30
CA VAL A 259 -12.48 -0.19 -2.12
C VAL A 259 -12.97 0.43 -3.42
N TYR A 260 -12.54 1.65 -3.68
CA TYR A 260 -12.96 2.47 -4.81
C TYR A 260 -11.76 2.90 -5.65
N GLU A 261 -11.88 2.84 -6.96
CA GLU A 261 -10.84 3.32 -7.86
C GLU A 261 -11.09 4.78 -8.24
N LEU A 262 -10.32 5.69 -7.63
CA LEU A 262 -10.47 7.13 -7.82
C LEU A 262 -9.27 7.71 -8.56
N LYS A 263 -9.49 8.76 -9.34
CA LYS A 263 -8.41 9.53 -9.95
C LYS A 263 -7.52 10.14 -8.87
N LEU A 264 -6.21 10.17 -9.09
CA LEU A 264 -5.35 10.99 -8.22
C LEU A 264 -5.76 12.47 -8.33
N GLY A 265 -5.80 13.15 -7.18
CA GLY A 265 -6.36 14.49 -7.06
C GLY A 265 -7.85 14.53 -6.74
N PHE A 266 -8.48 13.39 -6.44
CA PHE A 266 -9.89 13.33 -6.05
C PHE A 266 -10.13 14.06 -4.72
N PRO A 267 -11.15 14.94 -4.59
CA PRO A 267 -11.38 15.69 -3.36
C PRO A 267 -11.74 14.79 -2.18
N VAL A 268 -11.08 14.99 -1.03
CA VAL A 268 -11.33 14.21 0.21
C VAL A 268 -12.79 14.33 0.65
N LYS A 269 -13.35 15.55 0.61
CA LYS A 269 -14.74 15.80 1.01
C LYS A 269 -15.71 15.02 0.14
N THR A 270 -15.59 15.10 -1.19
CA THR A 270 -16.42 14.34 -2.14
C THR A 270 -16.28 12.82 -1.94
N MET A 271 -15.05 12.34 -1.65
CA MET A 271 -14.82 10.94 -1.35
C MET A 271 -15.59 10.48 -0.11
N ILE A 272 -15.59 11.26 0.96
CA ILE A 272 -16.31 10.91 2.20
C ILE A 272 -17.83 11.06 2.01
N GLU A 273 -18.28 12.19 1.48
CA GLU A 273 -19.70 12.54 1.41
C GLU A 273 -20.45 11.78 0.31
N GLU A 274 -19.89 11.72 -0.91
CA GLU A 274 -20.60 11.16 -2.05
C GLU A 274 -20.24 9.70 -2.32
N VAL A 275 -18.93 9.35 -2.32
CA VAL A 275 -18.52 7.96 -2.51
C VAL A 275 -18.80 7.13 -1.25
N GLY A 276 -18.38 7.60 -0.09
CA GLY A 276 -18.60 6.99 1.22
C GLY A 276 -20.01 7.12 1.78
N GLY A 277 -20.87 7.91 1.15
CA GLY A 277 -22.25 8.14 1.59
C GLY A 277 -22.38 8.97 2.87
N GLY A 278 -21.37 9.75 3.21
CA GLY A 278 -21.31 10.58 4.42
C GLY A 278 -20.83 9.83 5.67
N ILE A 279 -20.70 10.60 6.74
CA ILE A 279 -20.28 10.08 8.05
C ILE A 279 -21.43 9.28 8.68
N LEU A 280 -21.08 8.17 9.30
CA LEU A 280 -22.00 7.28 10.01
C LEU A 280 -22.83 8.09 11.04
N ASP A 281 -24.12 7.79 11.14
CA ASP A 281 -25.09 8.43 12.05
C ASP A 281 -25.19 9.95 11.89
N GLY A 282 -24.77 10.53 10.75
CA GLY A 282 -24.81 11.97 10.50
C GLY A 282 -23.89 12.81 11.40
N LYS A 283 -22.91 12.18 12.03
CA LYS A 283 -21.94 12.83 12.92
C LYS A 283 -20.90 13.64 12.15
N LYS A 284 -20.09 14.42 12.89
CA LYS A 284 -19.03 15.25 12.32
C LYS A 284 -17.72 14.45 12.15
N LEU A 285 -16.96 14.79 11.12
CA LEU A 285 -15.61 14.29 10.93
C LEU A 285 -14.70 14.86 12.02
N LYS A 286 -14.12 13.98 12.86
CA LYS A 286 -13.11 14.36 13.86
C LYS A 286 -11.70 14.23 13.30
N ALA A 287 -11.39 13.05 12.77
CA ALA A 287 -10.05 12.71 12.33
C ALA A 287 -10.05 11.84 11.07
N PHE A 288 -8.97 11.91 10.33
CA PHE A 288 -8.80 11.28 9.03
C PHE A 288 -7.38 10.74 8.88
N ILE A 289 -7.26 9.47 8.52
CA ILE A 289 -6.01 8.84 8.10
C ILE A 289 -6.09 8.64 6.59
N PRO A 290 -5.21 9.25 5.79
CA PRO A 290 -5.33 9.20 4.32
C PRO A 290 -4.77 7.94 3.66
N GLY A 291 -3.82 7.24 4.30
CA GLY A 291 -3.05 6.24 3.58
C GLY A 291 -2.51 5.06 4.39
N GLY A 292 -3.22 4.67 5.44
CA GLY A 292 -2.81 3.61 6.36
C GLY A 292 -2.33 4.15 7.70
N SER A 293 -2.24 3.27 8.68
CA SER A 293 -1.92 3.62 10.07
C SER A 293 -0.56 4.31 10.26
N SER A 294 0.34 4.21 9.29
CA SER A 294 1.67 4.85 9.26
C SER A 294 1.63 6.34 8.94
N CYS A 295 0.46 6.87 8.50
CA CYS A 295 0.33 8.28 8.13
C CYS A 295 0.04 9.17 9.33
N PRO A 296 0.59 10.41 9.37
CA PRO A 296 0.11 11.43 10.29
C PRO A 296 -1.40 11.64 10.16
N VAL A 297 -2.08 11.69 11.30
CA VAL A 297 -3.53 11.90 11.37
C VAL A 297 -3.86 13.37 11.10
N LEU A 298 -4.90 13.61 10.31
CA LEU A 298 -5.44 14.92 10.03
C LEU A 298 -6.74 15.14 10.83
N THR A 299 -7.01 16.37 11.24
CA THR A 299 -8.31 16.76 11.82
C THR A 299 -9.35 16.93 10.72
N GLY A 300 -10.63 16.90 11.06
CA GLY A 300 -11.71 17.18 10.11
C GLY A 300 -11.58 18.56 9.45
N ALA A 301 -11.12 19.57 10.18
CA ALA A 301 -10.89 20.92 9.66
C ALA A 301 -9.73 20.97 8.65
N GLU A 302 -8.67 20.20 8.87
CA GLU A 302 -7.53 20.12 7.94
C GLU A 302 -7.88 19.39 6.63
N CYS A 303 -8.99 18.65 6.59
CA CYS A 303 -9.45 17.96 5.37
C CYS A 303 -10.15 18.89 4.37
N GLU A 304 -10.48 20.11 4.75
CA GLU A 304 -11.15 21.07 3.84
C GLU A 304 -10.20 21.45 2.70
N GLY A 305 -10.69 21.28 1.47
CA GLY A 305 -9.92 21.58 0.25
C GLY A 305 -8.79 20.59 -0.08
N LEU A 306 -8.60 19.52 0.70
CA LEU A 306 -7.59 18.49 0.39
C LEU A 306 -8.02 17.57 -0.75
N THR A 307 -7.03 17.10 -1.49
CA THR A 307 -7.18 16.10 -2.54
C THR A 307 -6.34 14.86 -2.28
N MET A 308 -6.81 13.70 -2.74
CA MET A 308 -6.14 12.41 -2.62
C MET A 308 -4.99 12.32 -3.63
N ASP A 309 -3.89 13.02 -3.34
CA ASP A 309 -2.65 12.96 -4.10
C ASP A 309 -1.43 13.23 -3.19
N TYR A 310 -0.24 12.94 -3.73
CA TYR A 310 1.00 13.00 -2.95
C TYR A 310 1.36 14.42 -2.48
N ASP A 311 1.18 15.41 -3.34
CA ASP A 311 1.60 16.79 -3.07
C ASP A 311 0.63 17.48 -2.10
N SER A 312 -0.68 17.26 -2.25
CA SER A 312 -1.71 17.77 -1.35
C SER A 312 -1.53 17.23 0.06
N MET A 313 -1.36 15.91 0.19
CA MET A 313 -1.15 15.27 1.49
C MET A 313 0.18 15.69 2.15
N ALA A 314 1.26 15.84 1.37
CA ALA A 314 2.53 16.32 1.90
C ALA A 314 2.45 17.78 2.40
N LYS A 315 1.72 18.68 1.71
CA LYS A 315 1.44 20.04 2.17
C LYS A 315 0.67 20.06 3.49
N ALA A 316 -0.24 19.12 3.69
CA ALA A 316 -0.96 18.94 4.95
C ALA A 316 -0.13 18.24 6.04
N LYS A 317 1.17 18.01 5.80
CA LYS A 317 2.08 17.27 6.70
C LYS A 317 1.61 15.84 6.99
N SER A 318 0.99 15.20 6.01
CA SER A 318 0.61 13.80 6.02
C SER A 318 1.12 13.09 4.76
N MET A 319 0.62 11.91 4.45
CA MET A 319 1.06 11.11 3.30
C MET A 319 -0.14 10.44 2.65
N LEU A 320 -0.12 10.32 1.31
CA LEU A 320 -1.11 9.52 0.58
C LEU A 320 -1.01 8.02 0.93
N GLY A 321 0.19 7.57 1.28
CA GLY A 321 0.46 6.22 1.74
C GLY A 321 0.00 5.14 0.76
N SER A 322 -0.53 4.05 1.32
CA SER A 322 -1.09 2.93 0.56
C SER A 322 -2.49 3.21 0.01
N GLY A 323 -3.16 4.27 0.45
CA GLY A 323 -4.57 4.56 0.17
C GLY A 323 -5.55 3.86 1.13
N GLY A 324 -5.04 3.39 2.27
CA GLY A 324 -5.84 2.86 3.37
C GLY A 324 -6.48 3.99 4.18
N VAL A 325 -7.63 4.48 3.75
CA VAL A 325 -8.33 5.61 4.37
C VAL A 325 -9.13 5.14 5.58
N VAL A 326 -8.92 5.82 6.72
CA VAL A 326 -9.72 5.60 7.93
C VAL A 326 -10.39 6.90 8.36
N VAL A 327 -11.71 6.90 8.36
CA VAL A 327 -12.55 8.03 8.76
C VAL A 327 -13.01 7.84 10.21
N MET A 328 -12.81 8.84 11.05
CA MET A 328 -13.17 8.81 12.47
C MET A 328 -14.12 9.95 12.80
N HIS A 329 -15.30 9.64 13.32
CA HIS A 329 -16.30 10.64 13.73
C HIS A 329 -16.03 11.20 15.13
N GLU A 330 -16.79 12.20 15.54
CA GLU A 330 -16.60 12.99 16.77
C GLU A 330 -16.58 12.18 18.06
N ASP A 331 -17.21 11.00 18.11
CA ASP A 331 -17.20 10.15 19.30
C ASP A 331 -15.98 9.20 19.36
N THR A 332 -15.04 9.27 18.44
CA THR A 332 -13.84 8.44 18.48
C THR A 332 -12.87 8.95 19.54
N CYS A 333 -12.46 8.09 20.46
CA CYS A 333 -11.39 8.40 21.40
C CYS A 333 -10.02 8.33 20.71
N MET A 334 -9.32 9.45 20.61
CA MET A 334 -8.02 9.52 19.94
C MET A 334 -6.90 8.88 20.76
N VAL A 335 -7.02 8.84 22.11
CA VAL A 335 -6.09 8.08 22.97
C VAL A 335 -6.18 6.59 22.68
N LYS A 336 -7.40 6.05 22.54
CA LYS A 336 -7.62 4.64 22.16
C LYS A 336 -7.14 4.35 20.74
N ALA A 337 -7.37 5.27 19.80
CA ALA A 337 -6.86 5.15 18.44
C ALA A 337 -5.32 5.07 18.43
N ALA A 338 -4.63 5.98 19.13
CA ALA A 338 -3.18 5.95 19.25
C ALA A 338 -2.68 4.64 19.88
N LEU A 339 -3.36 4.17 20.93
CA LEU A 339 -3.01 2.90 21.59
C LEU A 339 -3.16 1.70 20.62
N ARG A 340 -4.22 1.65 19.81
CA ARG A 340 -4.43 0.57 18.83
C ARG A 340 -3.33 0.56 17.77
N ILE A 341 -3.00 1.73 17.22
CA ILE A 341 -1.90 1.89 16.27
C ILE A 341 -0.58 1.44 16.91
N MET A 342 -0.28 1.90 18.12
CA MET A 342 0.98 1.57 18.77
C MET A 342 1.09 0.10 19.22
N ARG A 343 -0.03 -0.56 19.56
CA ARG A 343 -0.05 -2.01 19.83
C ARG A 343 0.37 -2.79 18.58
N PHE A 344 -0.11 -2.38 17.42
CA PHE A 344 0.28 -2.99 16.15
C PHE A 344 1.78 -2.83 15.90
N TYR A 345 2.33 -1.61 15.94
CA TYR A 345 3.75 -1.39 15.66
C TYR A 345 4.69 -2.03 16.70
N ALA A 346 4.29 -2.05 17.98
CA ALA A 346 5.05 -2.75 19.01
C ALA A 346 5.09 -4.27 18.79
N HIS A 347 4.03 -4.85 18.22
CA HIS A 347 3.96 -6.26 17.88
C HIS A 347 4.79 -6.57 16.62
N GLU A 348 4.70 -5.73 15.60
CA GLU A 348 5.30 -5.94 14.29
C GLU A 348 6.78 -5.51 14.20
N SER A 349 7.32 -4.85 15.22
CA SER A 349 8.74 -4.52 15.25
C SER A 349 9.60 -5.78 15.13
N CYS A 350 10.50 -5.84 14.14
CA CYS A 350 11.42 -6.97 13.98
C CYS A 350 12.45 -7.11 15.13
N GLY A 351 12.52 -6.10 16.00
CA GLY A 351 13.41 -6.06 17.16
C GLY A 351 14.89 -5.79 16.86
N TRP A 352 15.22 -5.47 15.60
CA TRP A 352 16.61 -5.27 15.19
C TRP A 352 17.25 -4.04 15.83
N CYS A 353 16.64 -2.86 15.69
CA CYS A 353 17.22 -1.61 16.20
C CYS A 353 16.55 -1.11 17.49
N ILE A 354 17.35 -0.58 18.41
CA ILE A 354 16.93 -0.15 19.75
C ILE A 354 15.81 0.90 19.70
N PRO A 355 15.89 1.99 18.89
CA PRO A 355 14.86 3.04 18.94
C PRO A 355 13.47 2.51 18.59
N CYS A 356 13.34 1.60 17.63
CA CYS A 356 12.08 0.97 17.29
C CYS A 356 11.65 -0.04 18.35
N ARG A 357 12.50 -1.01 18.70
CA ARG A 357 12.17 -2.10 19.63
C ARG A 357 11.72 -1.58 21.01
N GLU A 358 12.49 -0.67 21.59
CA GLU A 358 12.18 -0.12 22.92
C GLU A 358 11.16 1.01 22.83
N GLY A 359 11.31 1.92 21.86
CA GLY A 359 10.44 3.08 21.70
C GLY A 359 8.97 2.71 21.49
N THR A 360 8.67 1.78 20.60
CA THR A 360 7.29 1.30 20.39
C THR A 360 6.71 0.63 21.63
N SER A 361 7.53 -0.15 22.34
CA SER A 361 7.12 -0.80 23.59
C SER A 361 6.83 0.22 24.71
N TRP A 362 7.66 1.25 24.85
CA TRP A 362 7.45 2.30 25.84
C TRP A 362 6.24 3.18 25.51
N LEU A 363 6.09 3.59 24.26
CA LEU A 363 4.92 4.34 23.81
C LEU A 363 3.62 3.56 24.03
N ARG A 364 3.61 2.26 23.71
CA ARG A 364 2.46 1.39 24.00
C ARG A 364 2.11 1.36 25.48
N LYS A 365 3.11 1.25 26.38
CA LYS A 365 2.89 1.23 27.84
C LYS A 365 2.34 2.55 28.35
N LEU A 366 2.87 3.69 27.87
CA LEU A 366 2.39 5.01 28.24
C LEU A 366 0.96 5.26 27.76
N LEU A 367 0.66 4.95 26.48
CA LEU A 367 -0.70 5.06 25.94
C LEU A 367 -1.69 4.14 26.67
N GLN A 368 -1.25 2.94 27.08
CA GLN A 368 -2.07 2.05 27.89
C GLN A 368 -2.40 2.68 29.27
N ARG A 369 -1.43 3.32 29.91
CA ARG A 369 -1.67 4.02 31.19
C ARG A 369 -2.73 5.12 31.05
N PHE A 370 -2.71 5.88 29.94
CA PHE A 370 -3.76 6.87 29.68
C PHE A 370 -5.13 6.21 29.50
N HIS A 371 -5.21 5.17 28.71
CA HIS A 371 -6.45 4.44 28.48
C HIS A 371 -7.05 3.87 29.77
N ASP A 372 -6.19 3.43 30.69
CA ASP A 372 -6.58 2.86 31.98
C ASP A 372 -6.84 3.95 33.05
N GLY A 373 -6.84 5.24 32.70
CA GLY A 373 -7.06 6.37 33.62
C GLY A 373 -5.90 6.62 34.59
N MET A 374 -4.72 6.04 34.35
CA MET A 374 -3.53 6.17 35.19
C MET A 374 -2.49 7.14 34.62
N GLY A 375 -2.80 7.87 33.58
CA GLY A 375 -1.91 8.83 32.90
C GLY A 375 -1.63 10.03 33.79
N GLN A 376 -0.42 10.58 33.69
CA GLN A 376 -0.01 11.82 34.32
C GLN A 376 0.25 12.90 33.27
N ARG A 377 0.10 14.18 33.64
CA ARG A 377 0.32 15.30 32.70
C ARG A 377 1.74 15.30 32.12
N SER A 378 2.75 14.92 32.88
CA SER A 378 4.12 14.74 32.38
C SER A 378 4.27 13.66 31.35
N ASP A 379 3.41 12.63 31.34
CA ASP A 379 3.47 11.53 30.39
C ASP A 379 3.07 11.99 28.98
N ILE A 380 2.23 13.03 28.85
CA ILE A 380 1.83 13.55 27.53
C ILE A 380 3.06 14.10 26.80
N ALA A 381 3.87 14.92 27.49
CA ALA A 381 5.13 15.43 26.91
C ALA A 381 6.09 14.27 26.61
N LEU A 382 6.21 13.30 27.53
CA LEU A 382 7.08 12.15 27.37
C LEU A 382 6.71 11.29 26.14
N ILE A 383 5.41 11.08 25.86
CA ILE A 383 4.96 10.38 24.64
C ILE A 383 5.45 11.12 23.39
N GLY A 384 5.26 12.45 23.34
CA GLY A 384 5.71 13.28 22.22
C GLY A 384 7.23 13.23 22.02
N ASP A 385 8.01 13.33 23.11
CA ASP A 385 9.47 13.31 23.07
C ASP A 385 10.01 11.95 22.66
N LEU A 386 9.46 10.85 23.17
CA LEU A 386 9.85 9.49 22.77
C LEU A 386 9.58 9.26 21.28
N ALA A 387 8.40 9.64 20.80
CA ALA A 387 8.06 9.50 19.39
C ALA A 387 9.00 10.35 18.50
N LYS A 388 9.28 11.61 18.86
CA LYS A 388 10.23 12.49 18.15
C LYS A 388 11.66 11.92 18.16
N ASN A 389 12.05 11.26 19.25
CA ASN A 389 13.37 10.62 19.35
C ASN A 389 13.51 9.35 18.50
N MET A 390 12.41 8.75 18.03
CA MET A 390 12.44 7.62 17.08
C MET A 390 12.64 8.07 15.64
N LEU A 391 12.13 9.25 15.27
CA LEU A 391 12.13 9.74 13.88
C LEU A 391 13.54 9.82 13.30
N GLY A 392 13.74 9.19 12.14
CA GLY A 392 15.00 9.18 11.39
C GLY A 392 16.16 8.46 12.10
N LYS A 393 15.89 7.74 13.21
CA LYS A 393 16.92 7.03 13.97
C LYS A 393 16.73 5.52 13.96
N THR A 394 15.78 5.03 13.19
CA THR A 394 15.52 3.61 13.01
C THR A 394 16.09 3.11 11.70
N PHE A 395 16.39 1.82 11.66
CA PHE A 395 17.05 1.17 10.52
C PHE A 395 16.16 1.14 9.26
N CYS A 396 14.85 1.01 9.46
CA CYS A 396 13.83 1.02 8.41
C CYS A 396 12.71 2.01 8.78
N PRO A 397 11.76 2.29 7.87
CA PRO A 397 10.67 3.22 8.12
C PRO A 397 9.66 2.82 9.20
N LEU A 398 9.69 1.58 9.75
CA LEU A 398 8.71 1.14 10.74
C LEU A 398 8.69 2.04 11.98
N GLY A 399 9.86 2.47 12.46
CA GLY A 399 9.91 3.38 13.61
C GLY A 399 9.29 4.74 13.32
N ASP A 400 9.52 5.28 12.13
CA ASP A 400 8.89 6.53 11.68
C ASP A 400 7.38 6.33 11.50
N ALA A 401 6.96 5.19 10.94
CA ALA A 401 5.56 4.81 10.78
C ALA A 401 4.80 4.69 12.12
N ALA A 402 5.48 4.31 13.20
CA ALA A 402 4.92 4.30 14.54
C ALA A 402 4.89 5.69 15.18
N ALA A 403 5.94 6.48 14.95
CA ALA A 403 6.12 7.79 15.57
C ALA A 403 5.20 8.86 14.96
N LEU A 404 5.09 8.95 13.65
CA LEU A 404 4.34 9.99 12.94
C LEU A 404 2.86 10.09 13.33
N PRO A 405 2.07 9.00 13.32
CA PRO A 405 0.68 9.06 13.78
C PRO A 405 0.59 9.41 15.27
N THR A 406 1.50 8.90 16.11
CA THR A 406 1.52 9.20 17.52
C THR A 406 1.76 10.69 17.79
N ILE A 407 2.75 11.30 17.15
CA ILE A 407 3.04 12.73 17.26
C ILE A 407 1.82 13.55 16.84
N SER A 408 1.25 13.25 15.67
CA SER A 408 0.10 14.00 15.13
C SER A 408 -1.12 13.89 16.04
N ILE A 409 -1.39 12.74 16.66
CA ILE A 409 -2.51 12.55 17.58
C ILE A 409 -2.26 13.35 18.86
N VAL A 410 -1.07 13.25 19.47
CA VAL A 410 -0.75 13.97 20.70
C VAL A 410 -0.83 15.49 20.48
N GLU A 411 -0.30 15.99 19.37
CA GLU A 411 -0.27 17.44 19.11
C GLU A 411 -1.67 18.00 18.78
N LYS A 412 -2.49 17.27 18.02
CA LYS A 412 -3.79 17.76 17.53
C LYS A 412 -4.94 17.48 18.51
N PHE A 413 -4.83 16.44 19.31
CA PHE A 413 -5.87 16.01 20.26
C PHE A 413 -5.38 16.01 21.70
N TYR A 414 -4.49 16.96 22.05
CA TYR A 414 -3.89 17.09 23.37
C TYR A 414 -4.94 17.12 24.48
N HIS A 415 -6.06 17.82 24.29
CA HIS A 415 -7.16 17.91 25.25
C HIS A 415 -7.76 16.56 25.59
N GLU A 416 -7.83 15.61 24.67
CA GLU A 416 -8.34 14.26 24.96
C GLU A 416 -7.41 13.48 25.90
N PHE A 417 -6.10 13.73 25.84
CA PHE A 417 -5.16 13.18 26.85
C PHE A 417 -5.39 13.80 28.23
N GLU A 418 -5.68 15.10 28.31
CA GLU A 418 -6.03 15.75 29.56
C GLU A 418 -7.33 15.20 30.17
N ASP A 419 -8.31 14.86 29.34
CA ASP A 419 -9.57 14.25 29.78
C ASP A 419 -9.40 12.83 30.36
N HIS A 420 -8.29 12.14 30.03
CA HIS A 420 -7.93 10.83 30.57
C HIS A 420 -7.02 10.89 31.81
N LEU A 421 -6.81 12.06 32.39
CA LEU A 421 -6.01 12.20 33.63
C LEU A 421 -6.83 11.88 34.87
N HIS A 422 -6.15 11.52 35.96
CA HIS A 422 -6.68 11.46 37.32
C HIS A 422 -7.79 10.42 37.58
N GLY A 423 -7.65 9.22 37.01
CA GLY A 423 -8.56 8.11 37.32
C GLY A 423 -9.97 8.28 36.69
N ARG A 424 -10.12 9.21 35.75
CA ARG A 424 -11.36 9.36 34.99
C ARG A 424 -11.45 8.23 33.99
N PRO A 425 -12.59 7.52 33.87
CA PRO A 425 -12.83 6.61 32.80
C PRO A 425 -12.85 7.34 31.45
N CYS A 426 -12.63 6.63 30.37
CA CYS A 426 -12.71 7.21 29.03
C CYS A 426 -14.09 7.80 28.80
N PRO A 427 -14.24 9.11 28.53
CA PRO A 427 -15.55 9.74 28.37
C PRO A 427 -16.37 9.19 27.21
N TYR A 428 -15.71 8.53 26.24
CA TYR A 428 -16.34 7.89 25.10
C TYR A 428 -16.84 6.47 25.39
N GLU A 429 -16.27 5.77 26.40
CA GLU A 429 -16.70 4.43 26.82
C GLU A 429 -17.92 4.51 27.75
N GLU A 430 -17.98 5.48 28.66
CA GLU A 430 -19.14 5.69 29.53
C GLU A 430 -20.44 5.98 28.76
N ALA A 431 -20.34 6.58 27.59
CA ALA A 431 -21.49 6.90 26.76
C ALA A 431 -22.06 5.68 25.98
N GLY A 432 -21.53 4.46 26.20
CA GLY A 432 -21.94 3.28 25.43
C GLY A 432 -21.64 3.39 23.94
N ARG A 433 -20.72 4.28 23.56
CA ARG A 433 -20.48 4.71 22.17
C ARG A 433 -19.38 3.94 21.45
N LEU A 434 -18.72 3.01 22.11
CA LEU A 434 -17.73 2.14 21.48
C LEU A 434 -18.24 0.73 21.44
N ALA A 435 -18.77 0.33 20.27
CA ALA A 435 -18.90 -1.08 19.94
C ALA A 435 -17.51 -1.76 20.05
N PRO A 436 -17.41 -2.98 20.60
CA PRO A 436 -16.17 -3.73 20.54
C PRO A 436 -15.79 -3.95 19.09
N VAL A 437 -14.59 -3.47 18.71
CA VAL A 437 -13.97 -3.74 17.39
C VAL A 437 -13.17 -5.02 17.48
#